data_534ec812dbfca5af3e7569654429ac35
#
_entry.id   534ec812dbfca5af3e7569654429ac35
#
_cell.length_a   1.000
_cell.length_b   1.000
_cell.length_c   1.000
_cell.angle_alpha   90.00
_cell.angle_beta   90.00
_cell.angle_gamma   90.00
#
_symmetry.space_group_name_H-M   'P 1'
#
loop_
_entity.id
_entity.type
_entity.pdbx_description
1 polymer ?
#
loop_
_entity_poly.entity_id
_entity_poly.type
_entity_poly.pdbx_seq_one_letter_code
_entity_poly.pdbx_strand_id
1 'polypeptide(L)'
;NGRIGNVNELMNALTIANSETKSLLIVAEDIDGEALAVTIVNKMRGVVNVVAVKAPDFGDRRTIALEDLAIITGGQVLSKDKGHKLDKIDIATLKQVLGQSRSAIVGKDKTTIVDGKGNEEKITARIEELQTQIDKSTSPYEKEKLQERLAKFIGGVAVVHVGGFTESEMREKKDRVDDALQATKADLEEGIVPGGGAALLHAREHIDRISVGADI
;
A
#
# COMPACT_ATOMS: atom_id res chain seq x y z
N ASN A 1 -7.68 10.49 8.38
CA ASN A 1 -8.06 11.04 7.09
C ASN A 1 -8.13 12.57 7.17
N GLY A 2 -7.35 13.28 6.35
CA GLY A 2 -7.27 14.74 6.31
C GLY A 2 -5.83 15.25 6.29
N ARG A 3 -5.70 16.58 6.15
CA ARG A 3 -4.40 17.28 6.18
C ARG A 3 -3.98 17.56 7.62
N ILE A 4 -2.69 17.44 7.86
CA ILE A 4 -2.06 17.72 9.15
C ILE A 4 -1.11 18.91 8.95
N GLY A 5 -1.48 20.08 9.48
CA GLY A 5 -0.71 21.30 9.32
C GLY A 5 -0.17 21.88 10.63
N ASN A 6 -0.80 21.54 11.74
CA ASN A 6 -0.44 22.07 13.06
C ASN A 6 0.39 21.03 13.84
N VAL A 7 1.44 21.49 14.48
CA VAL A 7 2.31 20.66 15.30
C VAL A 7 1.57 19.96 16.44
N ASN A 8 0.57 20.61 17.03
CA ASN A 8 -0.22 20.05 18.14
C ASN A 8 -0.97 18.75 17.73
N GLU A 9 -1.31 18.61 16.45
CA GLU A 9 -1.95 17.41 15.92
C GLU A 9 -1.02 16.18 15.95
N LEU A 10 0.31 16.37 15.99
CA LEU A 10 1.33 15.33 16.00
C LEU A 10 2.04 15.12 17.34
N MET A 11 1.98 16.10 18.25
CA MET A 11 2.76 16.07 19.49
C MET A 11 2.58 14.80 20.30
N ASN A 12 1.34 14.37 20.51
CA ASN A 12 1.06 13.17 21.27
C ASN A 12 1.57 11.90 20.59
N ALA A 13 1.46 11.78 19.27
CA ALA A 13 1.97 10.65 18.51
C ALA A 13 3.52 10.60 18.55
N LEU A 14 4.19 11.74 18.40
CA LEU A 14 5.65 11.85 18.50
C LEU A 14 6.12 11.51 19.92
N THR A 15 5.40 11.97 20.95
CA THR A 15 5.69 11.65 22.36
C THR A 15 5.59 10.15 22.63
N ILE A 16 4.55 9.49 22.14
CA ILE A 16 4.38 8.04 22.26
C ILE A 16 5.54 7.32 21.56
N ALA A 17 5.84 7.67 20.32
CA ALA A 17 6.91 7.02 19.56
C ALA A 17 8.27 7.18 20.25
N ASN A 18 8.57 8.35 20.78
CA ASN A 18 9.81 8.60 21.51
C ASN A 18 9.87 7.80 22.83
N SER A 19 8.80 7.83 23.62
CA SER A 19 8.77 7.14 24.92
C SER A 19 8.86 5.62 24.80
N GLU A 20 8.36 5.06 23.71
CA GLU A 20 8.38 3.61 23.43
C GLU A 20 9.57 3.19 22.55
N THR A 21 10.43 4.12 22.16
CA THR A 21 11.57 3.91 21.26
C THR A 21 11.15 3.22 19.95
N LYS A 22 9.97 3.57 19.45
CA LYS A 22 9.38 3.00 18.22
C LYS A 22 9.45 3.99 17.07
N SER A 23 9.48 3.46 15.85
CA SER A 23 9.35 4.26 14.64
C SER A 23 7.86 4.62 14.42
N LEU A 24 7.60 5.82 13.90
CA LEU A 24 6.27 6.33 13.61
C LEU A 24 6.09 6.50 12.10
N LEU A 25 5.12 5.78 11.54
CA LEU A 25 4.63 6.02 10.18
C LEU A 25 3.32 6.82 10.24
N ILE A 26 3.32 7.99 9.61
CA ILE A 26 2.13 8.84 9.48
C ILE A 26 1.59 8.67 8.07
N VAL A 27 0.33 8.21 7.97
CA VAL A 27 -0.38 8.10 6.69
C VAL A 27 -1.53 9.09 6.70
N ALA A 28 -1.43 10.14 5.89
CA ALA A 28 -2.40 11.22 5.85
C ALA A 28 -2.66 11.69 4.41
N GLU A 29 -3.71 12.47 4.20
CA GLU A 29 -3.97 13.10 2.91
C GLU A 29 -2.80 14.00 2.50
N ASP A 30 -2.34 14.82 3.43
CA ASP A 30 -1.14 15.63 3.29
C ASP A 30 -0.59 16.01 4.67
N ILE A 31 0.69 16.35 4.69
CA ILE A 31 1.34 16.95 5.85
C ILE A 31 2.08 18.20 5.37
N ASP A 32 1.82 19.34 5.99
CA ASP A 32 2.43 20.63 5.59
C ASP A 32 2.77 21.52 6.79
N GLY A 33 3.23 22.74 6.50
CA GLY A 33 3.47 23.78 7.50
C GLY A 33 4.38 23.34 8.66
N GLU A 34 3.96 23.68 9.88
CA GLU A 34 4.71 23.40 11.10
C GLU A 34 4.81 21.90 11.40
N ALA A 35 3.77 21.14 11.09
CA ALA A 35 3.76 19.70 11.31
C ALA A 35 4.84 18.99 10.48
N LEU A 36 5.01 19.37 9.22
CA LEU A 36 6.06 18.84 8.36
C LEU A 36 7.45 19.25 8.87
N ALA A 37 7.63 20.53 9.19
CA ALA A 37 8.92 21.03 9.69
C ALA A 37 9.37 20.30 10.97
N VAL A 38 8.47 20.12 11.93
CA VAL A 38 8.76 19.39 13.18
C VAL A 38 9.06 17.92 12.91
N THR A 39 8.36 17.28 12.00
CA THR A 39 8.61 15.89 11.59
C THR A 39 10.02 15.74 11.03
N ILE A 40 10.42 16.63 10.11
CA ILE A 40 11.77 16.62 9.51
C ILE A 40 12.85 16.85 10.57
N VAL A 41 12.69 17.85 11.43
CA VAL A 41 13.68 18.19 12.48
C VAL A 41 13.86 17.03 13.46
N ASN A 42 12.78 16.40 13.93
CA ASN A 42 12.88 15.26 14.85
C ASN A 42 13.60 14.07 14.20
N LYS A 43 13.31 13.80 12.92
CA LYS A 43 14.02 12.75 12.17
C LYS A 43 15.50 13.07 12.00
N MET A 44 15.84 14.28 11.57
CA MET A 44 17.24 14.69 11.36
C MET A 44 18.06 14.67 12.64
N ARG A 45 17.47 15.04 13.77
CA ARG A 45 18.11 15.00 15.09
C ARG A 45 18.16 13.61 15.71
N GLY A 46 17.54 12.61 15.07
CA GLY A 46 17.49 11.24 15.62
C GLY A 46 16.65 11.08 16.88
N VAL A 47 15.82 12.07 17.23
CA VAL A 47 14.95 12.03 18.42
C VAL A 47 13.85 11.00 18.25
N VAL A 48 13.18 11.01 17.07
CA VAL A 48 12.16 10.04 16.70
C VAL A 48 12.40 9.61 15.26
N ASN A 49 12.39 8.31 15.02
CA ASN A 49 12.38 7.80 13.65
C ASN A 49 10.97 7.90 13.08
N VAL A 50 10.68 9.01 12.39
CA VAL A 50 9.36 9.33 11.86
C VAL A 50 9.40 9.49 10.34
N VAL A 51 8.39 8.99 9.67
CA VAL A 51 8.17 9.17 8.23
C VAL A 51 6.70 9.48 8.00
N ALA A 52 6.44 10.45 7.12
CA ALA A 52 5.10 10.77 6.65
C ALA A 52 4.95 10.38 5.18
N VAL A 53 3.84 9.74 4.85
CA VAL A 53 3.48 9.35 3.50
C VAL A 53 2.06 9.80 3.18
N LYS A 54 1.81 10.09 1.92
CA LYS A 54 0.46 10.40 1.44
C LYS A 54 -0.38 9.13 1.42
N ALA A 55 -1.63 9.24 1.85
CA ALA A 55 -2.58 8.16 1.75
C ALA A 55 -2.85 7.82 0.28
N PRO A 56 -3.04 6.53 -0.06
CA PRO A 56 -3.35 6.12 -1.41
C PRO A 56 -4.74 6.59 -1.82
N ASP A 57 -4.94 6.73 -3.11
CA ASP A 57 -6.21 7.12 -3.74
C ASP A 57 -6.77 8.50 -3.33
N PHE A 58 -7.97 8.82 -3.77
CA PHE A 58 -8.66 10.08 -3.52
C PHE A 58 -10.12 9.85 -3.09
N GLY A 59 -10.70 10.84 -2.40
CA GLY A 59 -12.11 10.80 -1.99
C GLY A 59 -12.46 9.57 -1.14
N ASP A 60 -13.57 8.92 -1.46
CA ASP A 60 -14.09 7.76 -0.72
C ASP A 60 -13.13 6.56 -0.79
N ARG A 61 -12.46 6.35 -1.93
CA ARG A 61 -11.47 5.28 -2.07
C ARG A 61 -10.31 5.42 -1.10
N ARG A 62 -9.85 6.65 -0.86
CA ARG A 62 -8.84 6.93 0.16
C ARG A 62 -9.32 6.54 1.55
N THR A 63 -10.55 6.88 1.89
CA THR A 63 -11.13 6.51 3.19
C THR A 63 -11.18 5.00 3.36
N ILE A 64 -11.63 4.29 2.35
CA ILE A 64 -11.69 2.83 2.32
C ILE A 64 -10.28 2.21 2.45
N ALA A 65 -9.31 2.72 1.70
CA ALA A 65 -7.92 2.23 1.78
C ALA A 65 -7.29 2.45 3.16
N LEU A 66 -7.58 3.58 3.81
CA LEU A 66 -7.15 3.83 5.19
C LEU A 66 -7.84 2.91 6.19
N GLU A 67 -9.12 2.59 5.99
CA GLU A 67 -9.84 1.63 6.83
C GLU A 67 -9.27 0.21 6.69
N ASP A 68 -8.99 -0.22 5.47
CA ASP A 68 -8.32 -1.49 5.21
C ASP A 68 -6.94 -1.56 5.91
N LEU A 69 -6.17 -0.47 5.82
CA LEU A 69 -4.88 -0.36 6.51
C LEU A 69 -5.04 -0.42 8.03
N ALA A 70 -6.05 0.25 8.58
CA ALA A 70 -6.34 0.23 10.01
C ALA A 70 -6.70 -1.18 10.50
N ILE A 71 -7.49 -1.95 9.73
CA ILE A 71 -7.84 -3.33 10.05
C ILE A 71 -6.57 -4.21 10.06
N ILE A 72 -5.72 -4.11 9.04
CA ILE A 72 -4.48 -4.90 8.93
C ILE A 72 -3.51 -4.59 10.08
N THR A 73 -3.45 -3.34 10.52
CA THR A 73 -2.50 -2.92 11.56
C THR A 73 -3.08 -2.92 12.98
N GLY A 74 -4.38 -3.17 13.11
CA GLY A 74 -5.09 -3.13 14.40
C GLY A 74 -5.32 -1.72 14.95
N GLY A 75 -5.24 -0.71 14.07
CA GLY A 75 -5.48 0.68 14.44
C GLY A 75 -6.88 1.16 14.10
N GLN A 76 -7.05 2.48 14.14
CA GLN A 76 -8.29 3.16 13.76
C GLN A 76 -8.01 4.38 12.91
N VAL A 77 -8.86 4.64 11.92
CA VAL A 77 -8.79 5.85 11.11
C VAL A 77 -9.31 7.05 11.90
N LEU A 78 -8.43 7.99 12.17
CA LEU A 78 -8.80 9.27 12.76
C LEU A 78 -9.22 10.24 11.64
N SER A 79 -10.43 10.76 11.70
CA SER A 79 -11.00 11.67 10.71
C SER A 79 -11.77 12.80 11.39
N LYS A 80 -11.61 14.01 10.85
CA LYS A 80 -12.39 15.18 11.29
C LYS A 80 -13.89 14.97 11.05
N ASP A 81 -14.26 14.29 9.96
CA ASP A 81 -15.64 13.98 9.61
C ASP A 81 -16.31 13.04 10.63
N LYS A 82 -15.51 12.18 11.27
CA LYS A 82 -15.97 11.31 12.39
C LYS A 82 -15.88 12.01 13.76
N GLY A 83 -15.64 13.32 13.79
CA GLY A 83 -15.56 14.12 15.02
C GLY A 83 -14.22 14.03 15.76
N HIS A 84 -13.21 13.35 15.22
CA HIS A 84 -11.89 13.25 15.86
C HIS A 84 -11.10 14.56 15.67
N LYS A 85 -10.65 15.15 16.78
CA LYS A 85 -9.74 16.29 16.79
C LYS A 85 -8.40 15.84 17.31
N LEU A 86 -7.41 15.70 16.39
CA LEU A 86 -6.09 15.16 16.70
C LEU A 86 -5.37 15.94 17.80
N ASP A 87 -5.57 17.26 17.86
CA ASP A 87 -5.03 18.17 18.88
C ASP A 87 -5.61 17.96 20.28
N LYS A 88 -6.76 17.27 20.39
CA LYS A 88 -7.48 17.02 21.63
C LYS A 88 -7.49 15.58 22.11
N ILE A 89 -6.94 14.67 21.33
CA ILE A 89 -6.84 13.26 21.70
C ILE A 89 -5.70 13.10 22.72
N ASP A 90 -6.04 12.62 23.92
CA ASP A 90 -5.03 12.32 24.94
C ASP A 90 -4.15 11.11 24.55
N ILE A 91 -3.01 11.01 25.21
CA ILE A 91 -2.01 9.97 24.93
C ILE A 91 -2.55 8.55 25.15
N ALA A 92 -3.41 8.35 26.16
CA ALA A 92 -3.93 7.03 26.50
C ALA A 92 -4.90 6.55 25.40
N THR A 93 -5.82 7.41 24.98
CA THR A 93 -6.75 7.14 23.89
C THR A 93 -6.01 6.95 22.57
N LEU A 94 -5.01 7.80 22.29
CA LEU A 94 -4.22 7.69 21.06
C LEU A 94 -3.48 6.35 20.98
N LYS A 95 -2.90 5.86 22.07
CA LYS A 95 -2.24 4.54 22.14
C LYS A 95 -3.16 3.39 21.76
N GLN A 96 -4.44 3.47 22.09
CA GLN A 96 -5.42 2.42 21.78
C GLN A 96 -5.80 2.36 20.31
N VAL A 97 -5.71 3.50 19.61
CA VAL A 97 -6.11 3.61 18.20
C VAL A 97 -4.94 3.57 17.22
N LEU A 98 -3.71 3.61 17.72
CA LEU A 98 -2.51 3.45 16.87
C LEU A 98 -2.39 2.01 16.38
N GLY A 99 -2.30 1.85 15.06
CA GLY A 99 -1.95 0.58 14.43
C GLY A 99 -0.48 0.22 14.65
N GLN A 100 -0.17 -1.06 14.55
CA GLN A 100 1.18 -1.59 14.71
C GLN A 100 1.54 -2.54 13.57
N SER A 101 2.82 -2.58 13.22
CA SER A 101 3.38 -3.55 12.28
C SER A 101 4.82 -3.89 12.68
N ARG A 102 5.35 -4.98 12.15
CA ARG A 102 6.75 -5.34 12.39
C ARG A 102 7.69 -4.33 11.75
N SER A 103 7.41 -3.95 10.50
CA SER A 103 8.19 -2.95 9.78
C SER A 103 7.37 -2.26 8.68
N ALA A 104 7.84 -1.09 8.26
CA ALA A 104 7.33 -0.40 7.10
C ALA A 104 8.51 -0.02 6.19
N ILE A 105 8.42 -0.34 4.91
CA ILE A 105 9.41 0.01 3.89
C ILE A 105 8.82 1.12 3.04
N VAL A 106 9.39 2.31 3.15
CA VAL A 106 8.89 3.50 2.47
C VAL A 106 9.80 3.83 1.30
N GLY A 107 9.28 3.71 0.09
CA GLY A 107 9.92 4.12 -1.15
C GLY A 107 9.32 5.42 -1.70
N LYS A 108 9.81 5.81 -2.88
CA LYS A 108 9.31 7.00 -3.58
C LYS A 108 7.86 6.81 -4.04
N ASP A 109 7.56 5.66 -4.62
CA ASP A 109 6.31 5.40 -5.31
C ASP A 109 5.39 4.43 -4.56
N LYS A 110 5.94 3.67 -3.62
CA LYS A 110 5.17 2.70 -2.82
C LYS A 110 5.63 2.63 -1.37
N THR A 111 4.69 2.32 -0.50
CA THR A 111 4.94 1.99 0.92
C THR A 111 4.45 0.59 1.18
N THR A 112 5.31 -0.27 1.72
CA THR A 112 4.98 -1.65 2.06
C THR A 112 4.96 -1.79 3.58
N ILE A 113 3.86 -2.28 4.12
CA ILE A 113 3.71 -2.61 5.55
C ILE A 113 3.82 -4.12 5.70
N VAL A 114 4.70 -4.54 6.60
CA VAL A 114 5.02 -5.96 6.81
C VAL A 114 4.55 -6.39 8.20
N ASP A 115 3.81 -7.49 8.25
CA ASP A 115 3.28 -8.10 9.48
C ASP A 115 2.53 -7.09 10.36
N GLY A 116 1.41 -6.60 9.86
CA GLY A 116 0.47 -5.81 10.65
C GLY A 116 -0.06 -6.60 11.84
N LYS A 117 -0.29 -5.93 12.95
CA LYS A 117 -0.77 -6.51 14.22
C LYS A 117 -2.30 -6.42 14.35
N GLY A 118 -3.02 -6.54 13.23
CA GLY A 118 -4.48 -6.54 13.20
C GLY A 118 -5.09 -7.75 13.91
N ASN A 119 -6.34 -7.62 14.29
CA ASN A 119 -7.10 -8.73 14.85
C ASN A 119 -7.53 -9.68 13.72
N GLU A 120 -7.21 -10.98 13.84
CA GLU A 120 -7.50 -12.01 12.83
C GLU A 120 -8.98 -12.13 12.50
N GLU A 121 -9.86 -12.02 13.50
CA GLU A 121 -11.30 -12.07 13.29
C GLU A 121 -11.80 -10.91 12.42
N LYS A 122 -11.30 -9.68 12.67
CA LYS A 122 -11.63 -8.50 11.85
C LYS A 122 -11.08 -8.60 10.44
N ILE A 123 -9.89 -9.17 10.28
CA ILE A 123 -9.27 -9.40 8.98
C ILE A 123 -10.10 -10.43 8.20
N THR A 124 -10.47 -11.55 8.81
CA THR A 124 -11.31 -12.59 8.19
C THR A 124 -12.68 -12.05 7.79
N ALA A 125 -13.34 -11.32 8.68
CA ALA A 125 -14.63 -10.69 8.38
C ALA A 125 -14.53 -9.72 7.19
N ARG A 126 -13.41 -8.97 7.08
CA ARG A 126 -13.19 -8.06 5.95
C ARG A 126 -12.94 -8.81 4.64
N ILE A 127 -12.24 -9.93 4.68
CA ILE A 127 -12.04 -10.82 3.53
C ILE A 127 -13.38 -11.34 3.02
N GLU A 128 -14.24 -11.85 3.90
CA GLU A 128 -15.58 -12.35 3.54
C GLU A 128 -16.47 -11.25 2.96
N GLU A 129 -16.42 -10.05 3.54
CA GLU A 129 -17.12 -8.88 3.02
C GLU A 129 -16.67 -8.53 1.59
N LEU A 130 -15.35 -8.46 1.35
CA LEU A 130 -14.79 -8.18 0.03
C LEU A 130 -15.17 -9.26 -1.00
N GLN A 131 -15.13 -10.53 -0.62
CA GLN A 131 -15.53 -11.63 -1.47
C GLN A 131 -17.01 -11.53 -1.88
N THR A 132 -17.86 -11.23 -0.92
CA THR A 132 -19.30 -11.00 -1.16
C THR A 132 -19.53 -9.81 -2.11
N GLN A 133 -18.76 -8.74 -1.98
CA GLN A 133 -18.85 -7.58 -2.88
C GLN A 133 -18.38 -7.93 -4.30
N ILE A 134 -17.30 -8.72 -4.45
CA ILE A 134 -16.81 -9.21 -5.75
C ILE A 134 -17.88 -10.04 -6.45
N ASP A 135 -18.54 -10.95 -5.75
CA ASP A 135 -19.57 -11.83 -6.31
C ASP A 135 -20.82 -11.06 -6.77
N LYS A 136 -21.16 -9.99 -6.05
CA LYS A 136 -22.32 -9.13 -6.37
C LYS A 136 -22.02 -8.05 -7.40
N SER A 137 -20.76 -7.72 -7.63
CA SER A 137 -20.39 -6.67 -8.58
C SER A 137 -20.62 -7.12 -10.02
N THR A 138 -21.29 -6.28 -10.79
CA THR A 138 -21.52 -6.49 -12.23
C THR A 138 -20.54 -5.73 -13.12
N SER A 139 -19.81 -4.76 -12.54
CA SER A 139 -18.81 -3.94 -13.24
C SER A 139 -17.45 -4.63 -13.23
N PRO A 140 -16.86 -4.96 -14.40
CA PRO A 140 -15.51 -5.54 -14.45
C PRO A 140 -14.46 -4.69 -13.74
N TYR A 141 -14.52 -3.38 -13.90
CA TYR A 141 -13.61 -2.44 -13.26
C TYR A 141 -13.72 -2.43 -11.73
N GLU A 142 -14.95 -2.42 -11.19
CA GLU A 142 -15.12 -2.48 -9.73
C GLU A 142 -14.68 -3.83 -9.18
N LYS A 143 -14.95 -4.91 -9.91
CA LYS A 143 -14.52 -6.25 -9.53
C LYS A 143 -12.99 -6.35 -9.44
N GLU A 144 -12.28 -5.81 -10.43
CA GLU A 144 -10.81 -5.73 -10.42
C GLU A 144 -10.31 -4.96 -9.18
N LYS A 145 -10.88 -3.80 -8.88
CA LYS A 145 -10.47 -2.99 -7.71
C LYS A 145 -10.78 -3.67 -6.38
N LEU A 146 -11.85 -4.41 -6.28
CA LEU A 146 -12.15 -5.22 -5.09
C LEU A 146 -11.17 -6.40 -4.96
N GLN A 147 -10.78 -7.03 -6.07
CA GLN A 147 -9.78 -8.09 -6.08
C GLN A 147 -8.39 -7.58 -5.66
N GLU A 148 -7.98 -6.40 -6.14
CA GLU A 148 -6.74 -5.75 -5.70
C GLU A 148 -6.73 -5.50 -4.16
N ARG A 149 -7.87 -5.09 -3.60
CA ARG A 149 -8.00 -4.91 -2.15
C ARG A 149 -7.96 -6.24 -1.41
N LEU A 150 -8.67 -7.24 -1.87
CA LEU A 150 -8.69 -8.58 -1.30
C LEU A 150 -7.28 -9.20 -1.27
N ALA A 151 -6.52 -9.03 -2.34
CA ALA A 151 -5.14 -9.51 -2.42
C ALA A 151 -4.22 -8.94 -1.33
N LYS A 152 -4.47 -7.70 -0.87
CA LYS A 152 -3.70 -7.09 0.23
C LYS A 152 -3.97 -7.73 1.59
N PHE A 153 -5.11 -8.37 1.78
CA PHE A 153 -5.47 -9.08 3.01
C PHE A 153 -5.00 -10.54 3.01
N ILE A 154 -5.11 -11.21 1.85
CA ILE A 154 -4.79 -12.65 1.72
C ILE A 154 -3.30 -12.86 1.45
N GLY A 155 -2.70 -11.94 0.69
CA GLY A 155 -1.30 -12.04 0.28
C GLY A 155 -0.34 -11.69 1.41
N GLY A 156 0.66 -12.54 1.63
CA GLY A 156 1.82 -12.19 2.43
C GLY A 156 2.74 -11.21 1.71
N VAL A 157 3.61 -10.54 2.46
CA VAL A 157 4.67 -9.70 1.90
C VAL A 157 5.98 -10.46 1.93
N ALA A 158 6.49 -10.86 0.75
CA ALA A 158 7.83 -11.38 0.61
C ALA A 158 8.79 -10.23 0.28
N VAL A 159 9.91 -10.15 1.02
CA VAL A 159 10.95 -9.14 0.77
C VAL A 159 12.19 -9.85 0.26
N VAL A 160 12.55 -9.58 -0.99
CA VAL A 160 13.78 -10.08 -1.60
C VAL A 160 14.87 -9.01 -1.46
N HIS A 161 15.91 -9.32 -0.67
CA HIS A 161 17.06 -8.44 -0.52
C HIS A 161 18.07 -8.74 -1.63
N VAL A 162 18.34 -7.74 -2.46
CA VAL A 162 19.29 -7.84 -3.57
C VAL A 162 20.54 -7.06 -3.20
N GLY A 163 21.70 -7.67 -3.37
CA GLY A 163 23.01 -7.05 -3.15
C GLY A 163 23.95 -7.22 -4.33
N GLY A 164 25.01 -6.44 -4.36
CA GLY A 164 26.06 -6.49 -5.37
C GLY A 164 27.34 -5.81 -4.84
N PHE A 165 28.47 -6.03 -5.50
CA PHE A 165 29.73 -5.39 -5.16
C PHE A 165 29.76 -3.90 -5.54
N THR A 166 28.95 -3.50 -6.51
CA THR A 166 28.80 -2.12 -6.94
C THR A 166 27.33 -1.72 -6.98
N GLU A 167 27.06 -0.41 -6.92
CA GLU A 167 25.70 0.11 -7.03
C GLU A 167 25.06 -0.25 -8.39
N SER A 168 25.83 -0.22 -9.48
CA SER A 168 25.35 -0.59 -10.80
C SER A 168 24.95 -2.06 -10.89
N GLU A 169 25.77 -2.96 -10.33
CA GLU A 169 25.46 -4.39 -10.27
C GLU A 169 24.20 -4.67 -9.42
N MET A 170 24.09 -4.00 -8.29
CA MET A 170 22.92 -4.14 -7.43
C MET A 170 21.64 -3.67 -8.13
N ARG A 171 21.72 -2.55 -8.88
CA ARG A 171 20.60 -2.02 -9.65
C ARG A 171 20.20 -2.97 -10.76
N GLU A 172 21.17 -3.48 -11.55
CA GLU A 172 20.89 -4.45 -12.60
C GLU A 172 20.24 -5.73 -12.09
N LYS A 173 20.72 -6.27 -10.97
CA LYS A 173 20.10 -7.45 -10.33
C LYS A 173 18.67 -7.15 -9.84
N LYS A 174 18.44 -5.96 -9.28
CA LYS A 174 17.11 -5.53 -8.86
C LYS A 174 16.17 -5.48 -10.07
N ASP A 175 16.58 -4.86 -11.15
CA ASP A 175 15.77 -4.72 -12.36
C ASP A 175 15.42 -6.09 -12.95
N ARG A 176 16.35 -7.05 -12.97
CA ARG A 176 16.07 -8.45 -13.38
C ARG A 176 15.05 -9.14 -12.48
N VAL A 177 15.10 -8.91 -11.17
CA VAL A 177 14.11 -9.48 -10.24
C VAL A 177 12.74 -8.84 -10.47
N ASP A 178 12.69 -7.53 -10.71
CA ASP A 178 11.44 -6.85 -11.01
C ASP A 178 10.84 -7.34 -12.35
N ASP A 179 11.64 -7.52 -13.40
CA ASP A 179 11.21 -8.10 -14.68
C ASP A 179 10.65 -9.52 -14.51
N ALA A 180 11.37 -10.38 -13.81
CA ALA A 180 10.94 -11.75 -13.54
C ALA A 180 9.62 -11.78 -12.74
N LEU A 181 9.46 -10.86 -11.78
CA LEU A 181 8.23 -10.73 -11.01
C LEU A 181 7.04 -10.33 -11.89
N GLN A 182 7.22 -9.34 -12.77
CA GLN A 182 6.15 -8.91 -13.68
C GLN A 182 5.78 -10.02 -14.67
N ALA A 183 6.77 -10.71 -15.25
CA ALA A 183 6.53 -11.84 -16.14
C ALA A 183 5.76 -12.98 -15.45
N THR A 184 6.15 -13.30 -14.19
CA THR A 184 5.46 -14.34 -13.41
C THR A 184 4.01 -13.96 -13.07
N LYS A 185 3.75 -12.68 -12.79
CA LYS A 185 2.37 -12.21 -12.56
C LYS A 185 1.53 -12.33 -13.82
N ALA A 186 2.07 -11.90 -14.95
CA ALA A 186 1.38 -12.01 -16.24
C ALA A 186 1.10 -13.47 -16.61
N ASP A 187 2.03 -14.38 -16.33
CA ASP A 187 1.85 -15.82 -16.53
C ASP A 187 0.68 -16.39 -15.69
N LEU A 188 0.58 -15.99 -14.44
CA LEU A 188 -0.50 -16.43 -13.54
C LEU A 188 -1.88 -15.91 -13.97
N GLU A 189 -1.94 -14.74 -14.60
CA GLU A 189 -3.19 -14.09 -15.01
C GLU A 189 -3.61 -14.50 -16.42
N GLU A 190 -2.67 -14.58 -17.37
CA GLU A 190 -2.95 -14.73 -18.82
C GLU A 190 -2.35 -16.02 -19.40
N GLY A 191 -1.49 -16.72 -18.67
CA GLY A 191 -0.78 -17.90 -19.16
C GLY A 191 0.47 -17.55 -19.97
N ILE A 192 1.04 -18.56 -20.65
CA ILE A 192 2.29 -18.47 -21.40
C ILE A 192 2.11 -18.80 -22.87
N VAL A 193 2.99 -18.21 -23.68
CA VAL A 193 3.17 -18.55 -25.11
C VAL A 193 4.64 -18.86 -25.38
N PRO A 194 4.95 -19.60 -26.48
CA PRO A 194 6.35 -19.84 -26.88
C PRO A 194 7.12 -18.51 -27.05
N GLY A 195 8.27 -18.42 -26.40
CA GLY A 195 9.13 -17.24 -26.46
C GLY A 195 9.91 -17.11 -27.75
N GLY A 196 10.85 -16.11 -27.79
CA GLY A 196 11.76 -15.90 -28.90
C GLY A 196 11.08 -15.53 -30.23
N GLY A 197 9.84 -15.04 -30.22
CA GLY A 197 9.07 -14.72 -31.42
C GLY A 197 8.35 -15.92 -32.06
N ALA A 198 8.49 -17.13 -31.50
CA ALA A 198 7.87 -18.34 -32.05
C ALA A 198 6.35 -18.25 -32.10
N ALA A 199 5.72 -17.62 -31.10
CA ALA A 199 4.26 -17.41 -31.09
C ALA A 199 3.79 -16.59 -32.30
N LEU A 200 4.50 -15.54 -32.68
CA LEU A 200 4.19 -14.71 -33.84
C LEU A 200 4.42 -15.48 -35.16
N LEU A 201 5.45 -16.33 -35.23
CA LEU A 201 5.68 -17.17 -36.42
C LEU A 201 4.56 -18.21 -36.60
N HIS A 202 4.08 -18.80 -35.51
CA HIS A 202 2.93 -19.73 -35.57
C HIS A 202 1.63 -18.98 -35.92
N ALA A 203 1.42 -17.78 -35.40
CA ALA A 203 0.27 -16.97 -35.75
C ALA A 203 0.22 -16.59 -37.22
N ARG A 204 1.39 -16.44 -37.88
CA ARG A 204 1.49 -16.15 -39.32
C ARG A 204 0.76 -17.18 -40.16
N GLU A 205 0.78 -18.45 -39.82
CA GLU A 205 0.10 -19.53 -40.59
C GLU A 205 -1.42 -19.36 -40.63
N HIS A 206 -1.98 -18.54 -39.75
CA HIS A 206 -3.41 -18.29 -39.67
C HIS A 206 -3.84 -17.01 -40.38
N ILE A 207 -2.90 -16.14 -40.78
CA ILE A 207 -3.23 -14.86 -41.45
C ILE A 207 -4.00 -15.10 -42.74
N ASP A 208 -3.58 -16.08 -43.54
CA ASP A 208 -4.22 -16.40 -44.83
C ASP A 208 -5.66 -16.96 -44.68
N ARG A 209 -6.06 -17.31 -43.43
CA ARG A 209 -7.41 -17.81 -43.11
C ARG A 209 -8.35 -16.70 -42.66
N ILE A 210 -7.84 -15.49 -42.44
CA ILE A 210 -8.66 -14.36 -42.02
C ILE A 210 -9.37 -13.78 -43.24
N SER A 211 -10.67 -13.99 -43.33
CA SER A 211 -11.51 -13.33 -44.34
C SER A 211 -11.77 -11.90 -43.88
N VAL A 212 -11.13 -10.94 -44.53
CA VAL A 212 -11.43 -9.52 -44.32
C VAL A 212 -12.65 -9.20 -45.21
N GLY A 213 -13.75 -8.77 -44.58
CA GLY A 213 -14.91 -8.27 -45.32
C GLY A 213 -14.53 -7.06 -46.18
N ALA A 214 -15.20 -6.87 -47.31
CA ALA A 214 -14.88 -5.84 -48.31
C ALA A 214 -15.17 -4.38 -47.87
N ASP A 215 -15.31 -4.11 -46.59
CA ASP A 215 -15.65 -2.80 -46.01
C ASP A 215 -14.46 -2.16 -45.26
N ILE A 216 -13.27 -2.24 -45.85
CA ILE A 216 -12.10 -1.42 -45.42
C ILE A 216 -11.58 -0.65 -46.63
#